data_bc69ef1e55eb23f99ecee85fe72f88d0
#
_entry.id   bc69ef1e55eb23f99ecee85fe72f88d0
#
_cell.length_a   1.000
_cell.length_b   1.000
_cell.length_c   1.000
_cell.angle_alpha   90.00
_cell.angle_beta   90.00
_cell.angle_gamma   90.00
#
_symmetry.space_group_name_H-M   'P 1'
#
loop_
_entity.id
_entity.type
_entity.pdbx_description
1 polymer ?
#
loop_
_entity_poly.entity_id
_entity_poly.type
_entity_poly.pdbx_seq_one_letter_code
_entity_poly.pdbx_strand_id
1 'polypeptide(L)'
;DWSSDVCSSDLKKVVCEKGITYFELAKQTGHSDALVVKVDGVVKELGKTVESGNHITFCNFQDKDGRRVYVRGLTMVMLKAFYKETPKDKFEKISVEYSIDTGYYCTLRGVEVTDELLACVSDRMKRYIDEDVTFEKKTMSVHKAIRLFDAKKMFDKSRLLRYRRSSRVTIHKLGKVMDYFYGPMPYSTGCLSKFKLQAFESGFVLIVPKEDDPKHIPEFVPSYKLFHTLEKTAKRGVQLEVENVGQLNDVIVNGGMRDLMLVQEALHEKEIGNIAEQIASSKEVCVVTIAGPSSSGKTTFSYRLSAQLKTFGLKPHPIGLDDYFVNRADTPKDKDGKYNYECIEAIDTKQFNEDLENLLAGREVQLPTYNFITGKREYNKPMLKLGPDEILVIEGIHGLNDKLTEKIPKENKFKIYISALTTLNIDDHNRIPTTDGRLIRRIVRDARTRGHSAQKTIAMWKIGRASCRER
;
A
#
# COMPACT_ATOMS: atom_id res chain seq x y z
N ASP A 1 -38.92 -9.96 23.88
CA ASP A 1 -37.83 -10.98 23.85
C ASP A 1 -37.13 -10.93 22.50
N TRP A 2 -36.00 -10.30 22.47
CA TRP A 2 -35.19 -10.19 21.28
C TRP A 2 -33.82 -10.78 21.59
N SER A 3 -33.54 -11.96 21.03
CA SER A 3 -32.20 -12.54 21.01
C SER A 3 -31.51 -12.12 19.73
N SER A 4 -30.36 -11.45 19.81
CA SER A 4 -29.43 -11.32 18.69
C SER A 4 -28.36 -12.39 18.85
N ASP A 5 -28.22 -13.25 17.84
CA ASP A 5 -27.15 -14.22 17.81
C ASP A 5 -25.84 -13.52 17.41
N VAL A 6 -24.87 -13.53 18.31
CA VAL A 6 -23.51 -13.01 18.08
C VAL A 6 -22.58 -14.20 17.92
N CYS A 7 -21.95 -14.34 16.76
CA CYS A 7 -20.88 -15.31 16.56
C CYS A 7 -19.51 -14.65 16.70
N SER A 8 -18.79 -14.96 17.76
CA SER A 8 -17.33 -14.91 17.79
C SER A 8 -16.76 -16.23 17.23
N SER A 9 -15.45 -16.37 17.10
CA SER A 9 -14.78 -17.63 16.70
C SER A 9 -15.23 -18.87 17.50
N ASP A 10 -15.88 -18.67 18.65
CA ASP A 10 -16.53 -19.66 19.51
C ASP A 10 -18.03 -19.39 19.59
N LEU A 11 -18.75 -19.39 18.49
CA LEU A 11 -20.22 -19.42 18.31
C LEU A 11 -21.04 -19.21 19.61
N LYS A 12 -20.85 -18.10 20.32
CA LYS A 12 -21.63 -17.77 21.52
C LYS A 12 -22.88 -16.99 21.14
N LYS A 13 -24.05 -17.50 21.52
CA LYS A 13 -25.29 -16.74 21.45
C LYS A 13 -25.33 -15.72 22.60
N VAL A 14 -25.53 -14.45 22.26
CA VAL A 14 -25.68 -13.38 23.23
C VAL A 14 -27.08 -12.79 23.14
N VAL A 15 -27.76 -12.75 24.24
CA VAL A 15 -29.06 -12.06 24.41
C VAL A 15 -28.77 -10.65 24.90
N CYS A 16 -29.31 -9.64 24.24
CA CYS A 16 -29.13 -8.25 24.62
C CYS A 16 -30.46 -7.48 24.54
N GLU A 17 -30.53 -6.35 25.21
CA GLU A 17 -31.70 -5.48 25.20
C GLU A 17 -31.88 -4.82 23.81
N LYS A 18 -33.13 -4.61 23.44
CA LYS A 18 -33.49 -3.93 22.21
C LYS A 18 -32.99 -2.47 22.24
N GLY A 19 -32.26 -2.08 21.17
CA GLY A 19 -31.77 -0.71 21.05
C GLY A 19 -30.35 -0.50 21.58
N ILE A 20 -29.74 -1.52 22.17
CA ILE A 20 -28.32 -1.46 22.59
C ILE A 20 -27.41 -1.19 21.39
N THR A 21 -26.35 -0.44 21.59
CA THR A 21 -25.34 -0.19 20.57
C THR A 21 -24.28 -1.30 20.56
N TYR A 22 -23.56 -1.46 19.43
CA TYR A 22 -22.42 -2.39 19.38
C TYR A 22 -21.31 -2.00 20.39
N PHE A 23 -21.19 -0.73 20.77
CA PHE A 23 -20.26 -0.27 21.79
C PHE A 23 -20.61 -0.81 23.18
N GLU A 24 -21.88 -0.71 23.56
CA GLU A 24 -22.37 -1.24 24.84
C GLU A 24 -22.28 -2.77 24.85
N LEU A 25 -22.64 -3.41 23.75
CA LEU A 25 -22.52 -4.86 23.60
C LEU A 25 -21.07 -5.32 23.72
N ALA A 26 -20.11 -4.61 23.09
CA ALA A 26 -18.69 -4.91 23.19
C ALA A 26 -18.21 -4.88 24.66
N LYS A 27 -18.65 -3.89 25.44
CA LYS A 27 -18.33 -3.82 26.88
C LYS A 27 -18.92 -4.98 27.66
N GLN A 28 -20.18 -5.34 27.41
CA GLN A 28 -20.87 -6.43 28.10
C GLN A 28 -20.24 -7.79 27.81
N THR A 29 -19.69 -7.96 26.60
CA THR A 29 -19.09 -9.23 26.13
C THR A 29 -17.58 -9.30 26.32
N GLY A 30 -16.96 -8.33 27.02
CA GLY A 30 -15.53 -8.33 27.33
C GLY A 30 -14.62 -7.87 26.20
N HIS A 31 -15.17 -7.22 25.16
CA HIS A 31 -14.42 -6.66 24.01
C HIS A 31 -14.28 -5.13 24.12
N SER A 32 -13.91 -4.64 25.30
CA SER A 32 -13.79 -3.19 25.59
C SER A 32 -12.72 -2.48 24.75
N ASP A 33 -11.78 -3.23 24.16
CA ASP A 33 -10.74 -2.76 23.26
C ASP A 33 -11.17 -2.72 21.78
N ALA A 34 -12.43 -3.10 21.48
CA ALA A 34 -12.96 -3.07 20.12
C ALA A 34 -12.98 -1.64 19.56
N LEU A 35 -12.55 -1.51 18.31
CA LEU A 35 -12.55 -0.24 17.56
C LEU A 35 -13.68 -0.20 16.52
N VAL A 36 -14.11 -1.35 16.06
CA VAL A 36 -15.13 -1.49 15.03
C VAL A 36 -15.73 -2.91 15.10
N VAL A 37 -16.89 -3.11 14.50
CA VAL A 37 -17.58 -4.40 14.44
C VAL A 37 -17.76 -4.84 12.99
N LYS A 38 -17.61 -6.13 12.71
CA LYS A 38 -18.09 -6.78 11.47
C LYS A 38 -19.43 -7.42 11.75
N VAL A 39 -20.41 -7.07 10.95
CA VAL A 39 -21.77 -7.62 11.00
C VAL A 39 -22.01 -8.29 9.65
N ASP A 40 -22.14 -9.61 9.65
CA ASP A 40 -22.22 -10.44 8.43
C ASP A 40 -21.09 -10.12 7.42
N GLY A 41 -19.87 -9.94 7.94
CA GLY A 41 -18.69 -9.58 7.14
C GLY A 41 -18.59 -8.11 6.74
N VAL A 42 -19.61 -7.29 7.01
CA VAL A 42 -19.59 -5.85 6.70
C VAL A 42 -19.14 -5.03 7.91
N VAL A 43 -18.15 -4.18 7.71
CA VAL A 43 -17.59 -3.32 8.77
C VAL A 43 -18.58 -2.20 9.12
N LYS A 44 -18.99 -2.13 10.38
CA LYS A 44 -19.90 -1.11 10.94
C LYS A 44 -19.26 -0.45 12.16
N GLU A 45 -19.63 0.81 12.41
CA GLU A 45 -19.17 1.55 13.61
C GLU A 45 -19.85 1.07 14.87
N LEU A 46 -19.17 1.13 16.00
CA LEU A 46 -19.65 0.68 17.30
C LEU A 46 -20.87 1.48 17.80
N GLY A 47 -21.04 2.73 17.38
CA GLY A 47 -22.19 3.57 17.76
C GLY A 47 -23.51 3.21 17.08
N LYS A 48 -23.54 2.20 16.19
CA LYS A 48 -24.78 1.73 15.58
C LYS A 48 -25.52 0.77 16.51
N THR A 49 -26.84 0.75 16.37
CA THR A 49 -27.72 -0.17 17.12
C THR A 49 -27.54 -1.61 16.63
N VAL A 50 -27.56 -2.55 17.54
CA VAL A 50 -27.50 -3.98 17.26
C VAL A 50 -28.79 -4.43 16.55
N GLU A 51 -28.62 -5.21 15.48
CA GLU A 51 -29.70 -5.86 14.74
C GLU A 51 -29.70 -7.35 15.08
N SER A 52 -30.88 -7.95 15.30
CA SER A 52 -31.00 -9.37 15.69
C SER A 52 -30.69 -10.33 14.53
N GLY A 53 -30.19 -11.52 14.85
CA GLY A 53 -29.93 -12.58 13.87
C GLY A 53 -28.65 -12.46 13.08
N ASN A 54 -27.76 -11.51 13.41
CA ASN A 54 -26.53 -11.25 12.67
C ASN A 54 -25.31 -11.95 13.30
N HIS A 55 -24.35 -12.32 12.44
CA HIS A 55 -23.03 -12.74 12.87
C HIS A 55 -22.16 -11.52 13.17
N ILE A 56 -21.69 -11.41 14.41
CA ILE A 56 -20.91 -10.25 14.87
C ILE A 56 -19.48 -10.68 15.23
N THR A 57 -18.50 -9.93 14.74
CA THR A 57 -17.09 -10.06 15.13
C THR A 57 -16.55 -8.68 15.52
N PHE A 58 -16.15 -8.53 16.76
CA PHE A 58 -15.48 -7.31 17.20
C PHE A 58 -14.02 -7.30 16.72
N CYS A 59 -13.59 -6.16 16.21
CA CYS A 59 -12.23 -5.97 15.70
C CYS A 59 -11.51 -4.91 16.53
N ASN A 60 -10.35 -5.28 17.07
CA ASN A 60 -9.48 -4.39 17.82
C ASN A 60 -8.30 -3.88 16.96
N PHE A 61 -7.27 -3.30 17.58
CA PHE A 61 -6.11 -2.76 16.86
C PHE A 61 -5.29 -3.82 16.10
N GLN A 62 -5.27 -5.06 16.56
CA GLN A 62 -4.55 -6.16 15.90
C GLN A 62 -5.22 -6.58 14.59
N ASP A 63 -6.53 -6.35 14.48
CA ASP A 63 -7.26 -6.56 13.25
C ASP A 63 -7.00 -5.46 12.23
N LYS A 64 -6.89 -5.84 10.96
CA LYS A 64 -6.66 -4.89 9.86
C LYS A 64 -7.69 -3.76 9.80
N ASP A 65 -8.97 -4.08 10.03
CA ASP A 65 -10.05 -3.10 9.94
C ASP A 65 -10.08 -2.21 11.18
N GLY A 66 -9.84 -2.77 12.38
CA GLY A 66 -9.68 -2.00 13.61
C GLY A 66 -8.50 -1.02 13.53
N ARG A 67 -7.36 -1.48 13.03
CA ARG A 67 -6.17 -0.61 12.83
C ARG A 67 -6.45 0.53 11.85
N ARG A 68 -7.18 0.28 10.76
CA ARG A 68 -7.58 1.33 9.80
C ARG A 68 -8.47 2.38 10.46
N VAL A 69 -9.38 1.94 11.32
CA VAL A 69 -10.26 2.83 12.09
C VAL A 69 -9.45 3.66 13.07
N TYR A 70 -8.52 3.03 13.81
CA TYR A 70 -7.62 3.71 14.73
C TYR A 70 -6.83 4.83 14.06
N VAL A 71 -6.13 4.51 12.97
CA VAL A 71 -5.31 5.49 12.23
C VAL A 71 -6.17 6.64 11.70
N ARG A 72 -7.37 6.35 11.20
CA ARG A 72 -8.29 7.36 10.69
C ARG A 72 -8.78 8.30 11.78
N GLY A 73 -9.16 7.76 12.95
CA GLY A 73 -9.53 8.56 14.11
C GLY A 73 -8.36 9.41 14.59
N LEU A 74 -7.17 8.82 14.70
CA LEU A 74 -5.96 9.52 15.13
C LEU A 74 -5.57 10.65 14.16
N THR A 75 -5.70 10.41 12.85
CA THR A 75 -5.50 11.45 11.83
C THR A 75 -6.45 12.63 12.07
N MET A 76 -7.73 12.40 12.33
CA MET A 76 -8.68 13.49 12.58
C MET A 76 -8.38 14.26 13.88
N VAL A 77 -7.92 13.58 14.93
CA VAL A 77 -7.45 14.22 16.17
C VAL A 77 -6.21 15.08 15.90
N MET A 78 -5.25 14.57 15.13
CA MET A 78 -4.05 15.27 14.71
C MET A 78 -4.40 16.55 13.93
N LEU A 79 -5.26 16.45 12.91
CA LEU A 79 -5.73 17.61 12.15
C LEU A 79 -6.37 18.67 13.04
N LYS A 80 -7.25 18.26 13.97
CA LYS A 80 -7.88 19.17 14.94
C LYS A 80 -6.85 19.88 15.80
N ALA A 81 -5.78 19.18 16.22
CA ALA A 81 -4.71 19.75 17.01
C ALA A 81 -3.87 20.76 16.18
N PHE A 82 -3.46 20.42 14.97
CA PHE A 82 -2.75 21.36 14.09
C PHE A 82 -3.57 22.61 13.79
N TYR A 83 -4.85 22.50 13.44
CA TYR A 83 -5.72 23.68 13.24
C TYR A 83 -5.85 24.59 14.45
N LYS A 84 -5.53 24.10 15.64
CA LYS A 84 -5.56 24.90 16.88
C LYS A 84 -4.21 25.53 17.21
N GLU A 85 -3.11 24.78 17.00
CA GLU A 85 -1.76 25.18 17.40
C GLU A 85 -1.00 25.98 16.32
N THR A 86 -1.46 25.93 15.05
CA THR A 86 -0.82 26.67 13.96
C THR A 86 -1.42 28.06 13.78
N PRO A 87 -0.61 29.08 13.41
CA PRO A 87 -1.08 30.41 13.07
C PRO A 87 -2.00 30.37 11.83
N LYS A 88 -3.22 30.87 11.96
CA LYS A 88 -4.25 30.81 10.91
C LYS A 88 -3.91 31.59 9.65
N ASP A 89 -3.13 32.62 9.76
CA ASP A 89 -2.69 33.53 8.69
C ASP A 89 -1.58 32.91 7.83
N LYS A 90 -0.80 31.99 8.40
CA LYS A 90 0.32 31.32 7.70
C LYS A 90 0.00 29.90 7.28
N PHE A 91 -0.83 29.19 8.06
CA PHE A 91 -1.15 27.81 7.78
C PHE A 91 -2.02 27.66 6.51
N GLU A 92 -1.51 26.94 5.52
CA GLU A 92 -2.22 26.68 4.26
C GLU A 92 -2.90 25.32 4.30
N LYS A 93 -2.13 24.23 4.48
CA LYS A 93 -2.67 22.87 4.55
C LYS A 93 -1.73 21.92 5.27
N ILE A 94 -2.30 20.81 5.71
CA ILE A 94 -1.62 19.61 6.16
C ILE A 94 -2.00 18.46 5.25
N SER A 95 -1.04 17.64 4.84
CA SER A 95 -1.30 16.47 3.99
C SER A 95 -0.72 15.21 4.60
N VAL A 96 -1.46 14.10 4.50
CA VAL A 96 -0.99 12.76 4.84
C VAL A 96 -0.53 12.09 3.55
N GLU A 97 0.78 12.08 3.31
CA GLU A 97 1.35 11.76 2.00
C GLU A 97 1.40 10.24 1.75
N TYR A 98 2.21 9.51 2.49
CA TYR A 98 2.41 8.08 2.30
C TYR A 98 2.84 7.38 3.60
N SER A 99 2.75 6.04 3.63
CA SER A 99 3.32 5.28 4.75
C SER A 99 4.80 5.03 4.53
N ILE A 100 5.56 5.21 5.58
CA ILE A 100 6.99 4.90 5.64
C ILE A 100 7.27 4.18 6.96
N ASP A 101 7.96 3.04 6.87
CA ASP A 101 8.17 2.14 8.02
C ASP A 101 6.84 1.91 8.79
N THR A 102 6.82 2.21 10.06
CA THR A 102 5.66 2.05 10.96
C THR A 102 4.77 3.28 11.07
N GLY A 103 5.05 4.33 10.28
CA GLY A 103 4.36 5.61 10.38
C GLY A 103 3.75 6.11 9.07
N TYR A 104 3.18 7.29 9.17
CA TYR A 104 2.60 8.05 8.06
C TYR A 104 3.32 9.37 7.94
N TYR A 105 4.01 9.58 6.83
CA TYR A 105 4.67 10.84 6.54
C TYR A 105 3.63 11.90 6.22
N CYS A 106 3.77 13.05 6.87
CA CYS A 106 2.88 14.19 6.74
C CYS A 106 3.68 15.44 6.41
N THR A 107 3.09 16.34 5.65
CA THR A 107 3.66 17.64 5.29
C THR A 107 2.79 18.79 5.75
N LEU A 108 3.41 19.91 6.08
CA LEU A 108 2.73 21.18 6.31
C LEU A 108 3.09 22.16 5.20
N ARG A 109 2.14 22.96 4.76
CA ARG A 109 2.40 24.13 3.90
C ARG A 109 2.07 25.42 4.66
N GLY A 110 2.93 26.42 4.49
CA GLY A 110 2.81 27.72 5.11
C GLY A 110 3.38 27.82 6.53
N VAL A 111 3.69 26.69 7.18
CA VAL A 111 4.29 26.64 8.52
C VAL A 111 5.43 25.63 8.52
N GLU A 112 6.55 26.00 9.13
CA GLU A 112 7.70 25.12 9.32
C GLU A 112 7.39 24.06 10.41
N VAL A 113 7.87 22.84 10.18
CA VAL A 113 7.79 21.76 11.17
C VAL A 113 8.95 21.87 12.13
N THR A 114 8.66 22.18 13.39
CA THR A 114 9.66 22.22 14.48
C THR A 114 9.29 21.24 15.57
N ASP A 115 10.26 20.82 16.36
CA ASP A 115 10.03 19.91 17.49
C ASP A 115 9.12 20.54 18.54
N GLU A 116 9.19 21.86 18.74
CA GLU A 116 8.32 22.62 19.66
C GLU A 116 6.86 22.58 19.19
N LEU A 117 6.63 22.80 17.87
CA LEU A 117 5.29 22.70 17.29
C LEU A 117 4.74 21.27 17.47
N LEU A 118 5.53 20.26 17.16
CA LEU A 118 5.12 18.86 17.29
C LEU A 118 4.85 18.48 18.75
N ALA A 119 5.61 19.00 19.71
CA ALA A 119 5.36 18.82 21.15
C ALA A 119 4.02 19.44 21.55
N CYS A 120 3.76 20.71 21.17
CA CYS A 120 2.49 21.39 21.43
C CYS A 120 1.29 20.64 20.81
N VAL A 121 1.43 20.20 19.55
CA VAL A 121 0.39 19.41 18.87
C VAL A 121 0.17 18.07 19.56
N SER A 122 1.24 17.36 19.93
CA SER A 122 1.16 16.09 20.64
C SER A 122 0.42 16.22 21.98
N ASP A 123 0.74 17.24 22.76
CA ASP A 123 0.06 17.50 24.04
C ASP A 123 -1.40 17.90 23.83
N ARG A 124 -1.71 18.64 22.77
CA ARG A 124 -3.09 18.93 22.39
C ARG A 124 -3.86 17.68 21.99
N MET A 125 -3.23 16.78 21.25
CA MET A 125 -3.83 15.49 20.87
C MET A 125 -4.13 14.66 22.13
N LYS A 126 -3.19 14.55 23.08
CA LYS A 126 -3.41 13.84 24.36
C LYS A 126 -4.62 14.40 25.11
N ARG A 127 -4.74 15.74 25.23
CA ARG A 127 -5.91 16.37 25.87
C ARG A 127 -7.22 15.99 25.19
N TYR A 128 -7.29 16.01 23.85
CA TYR A 128 -8.50 15.58 23.12
C TYR A 128 -8.81 14.09 23.29
N ILE A 129 -7.80 13.26 23.53
CA ILE A 129 -7.95 11.84 23.82
C ILE A 129 -8.46 11.64 25.25
N ASP A 130 -7.91 12.37 26.22
CA ASP A 130 -8.32 12.31 27.61
C ASP A 130 -9.75 12.86 27.82
N GLU A 131 -10.18 13.85 27.02
CA GLU A 131 -11.55 14.35 26.96
C GLU A 131 -12.56 13.33 26.45
N ASP A 132 -12.12 12.24 25.83
CA ASP A 132 -12.92 11.14 25.24
C ASP A 132 -14.10 11.61 24.39
N VAL A 133 -13.82 12.51 23.44
CA VAL A 133 -14.83 13.14 22.59
C VAL A 133 -15.35 12.15 21.53
N THR A 134 -16.66 12.01 21.40
CA THR A 134 -17.29 11.15 20.39
C THR A 134 -17.13 11.69 18.96
N PHE A 135 -16.92 10.79 18.00
CA PHE A 135 -16.96 11.11 16.58
C PHE A 135 -18.42 11.14 16.09
N GLU A 136 -18.83 12.30 15.58
CA GLU A 136 -20.17 12.51 15.03
C GLU A 136 -20.17 12.36 13.52
N LYS A 137 -21.33 11.99 12.95
CA LYS A 137 -21.60 11.99 11.52
C LYS A 137 -22.66 12.99 11.15
N LYS A 138 -22.44 13.68 10.02
CA LYS A 138 -23.42 14.61 9.47
C LYS A 138 -23.63 14.35 8.00
N THR A 139 -24.83 13.85 7.64
CA THR A 139 -25.21 13.65 6.24
C THR A 139 -25.81 14.90 5.67
N MET A 140 -25.34 15.33 4.51
CA MET A 140 -25.84 16.53 3.82
C MET A 140 -25.86 16.33 2.31
N SER A 141 -26.43 17.27 1.55
CA SER A 141 -26.32 17.25 0.09
C SER A 141 -24.88 17.54 -0.35
N VAL A 142 -24.47 16.96 -1.47
CA VAL A 142 -23.13 17.18 -2.04
C VAL A 142 -22.86 18.66 -2.26
N HIS A 143 -23.83 19.42 -2.79
CA HIS A 143 -23.70 20.88 -2.99
C HIS A 143 -23.44 21.65 -1.68
N LYS A 144 -24.07 21.22 -0.57
CA LYS A 144 -23.83 21.83 0.75
C LYS A 144 -22.43 21.49 1.26
N ALA A 145 -21.98 20.25 1.04
CA ALA A 145 -20.62 19.82 1.42
C ALA A 145 -19.55 20.56 0.60
N ILE A 146 -19.74 20.73 -0.71
CA ILE A 146 -18.83 21.50 -1.57
C ILE A 146 -18.68 22.93 -1.02
N ARG A 147 -19.79 23.64 -0.78
CA ARG A 147 -19.74 25.01 -0.20
C ARG A 147 -19.06 25.05 1.18
N LEU A 148 -19.28 24.01 2.00
CA LEU A 148 -18.63 23.91 3.31
C LEU A 148 -17.11 23.78 3.17
N PHE A 149 -16.63 22.93 2.28
CA PHE A 149 -15.19 22.69 2.06
C PHE A 149 -14.53 23.88 1.35
N ASP A 150 -15.21 24.53 0.39
CA ASP A 150 -14.73 25.77 -0.23
C ASP A 150 -14.56 26.91 0.81
N ALA A 151 -15.53 27.08 1.69
CA ALA A 151 -15.46 28.08 2.78
C ALA A 151 -14.33 27.80 3.79
N LYS A 152 -13.91 26.54 3.89
CA LYS A 152 -12.78 26.11 4.73
C LYS A 152 -11.45 26.02 3.97
N LYS A 153 -11.42 26.42 2.71
CA LYS A 153 -10.25 26.31 1.80
C LYS A 153 -9.74 24.86 1.61
N MET A 154 -10.60 23.85 1.81
CA MET A 154 -10.31 22.44 1.55
C MET A 154 -10.69 22.09 0.11
N PHE A 155 -9.97 22.69 -0.85
CA PHE A 155 -10.30 22.63 -2.28
C PHE A 155 -10.12 21.23 -2.87
N ASP A 156 -9.23 20.42 -2.31
CA ASP A 156 -9.04 19.01 -2.64
C ASP A 156 -10.36 18.22 -2.50
N LYS A 157 -11.08 18.43 -1.38
CA LYS A 157 -12.35 17.76 -1.09
C LYS A 157 -13.52 18.33 -1.90
N SER A 158 -13.62 19.66 -2.03
CA SER A 158 -14.68 20.27 -2.82
C SER A 158 -14.58 19.87 -4.30
N ARG A 159 -13.36 19.85 -4.85
CA ARG A 159 -13.07 19.40 -6.22
C ARG A 159 -13.44 17.92 -6.41
N LEU A 160 -13.02 17.04 -5.49
CA LEU A 160 -13.36 15.62 -5.52
C LEU A 160 -14.87 15.38 -5.49
N LEU A 161 -15.61 16.12 -4.65
CA LEU A 161 -17.06 15.97 -4.51
C LEU A 161 -17.84 16.41 -5.75
N ARG A 162 -17.29 17.27 -6.61
CA ARG A 162 -17.93 17.65 -7.91
C ARG A 162 -18.14 16.44 -8.82
N TYR A 163 -17.30 15.41 -8.72
CA TYR A 163 -17.37 14.19 -9.52
C TYR A 163 -18.17 13.06 -8.84
N ARG A 164 -18.76 13.33 -7.68
CA ARG A 164 -19.52 12.31 -6.95
C ARG A 164 -20.90 12.12 -7.59
N ARG A 165 -21.25 10.85 -7.90
CA ARG A 165 -22.54 10.50 -8.48
C ARG A 165 -23.70 10.52 -7.48
N SER A 166 -23.43 10.31 -6.18
CA SER A 166 -24.45 10.33 -5.13
C SER A 166 -24.83 11.77 -4.79
N SER A 167 -26.12 12.04 -4.59
CA SER A 167 -26.65 13.36 -4.19
C SER A 167 -26.35 13.73 -2.73
N ARG A 168 -25.98 12.75 -1.90
CA ARG A 168 -25.70 12.95 -0.47
C ARG A 168 -24.31 12.42 -0.11
N VAL A 169 -23.71 13.06 0.90
CA VAL A 169 -22.42 12.69 1.47
C VAL A 169 -22.50 12.77 2.99
N THR A 170 -21.86 11.81 3.66
CA THR A 170 -21.70 11.81 5.12
C THR A 170 -20.29 12.27 5.44
N ILE A 171 -20.17 13.36 6.20
CA ILE A 171 -18.92 13.89 6.71
C ILE A 171 -18.79 13.58 8.21
N HIS A 172 -17.55 13.48 8.67
CA HIS A 172 -17.24 13.24 10.07
C HIS A 172 -17.01 14.58 10.78
N LYS A 173 -17.36 14.63 12.05
CA LYS A 173 -17.25 15.82 12.89
C LYS A 173 -16.61 15.45 14.23
N LEU A 174 -15.62 16.23 14.65
CA LEU A 174 -14.97 16.14 15.97
C LEU A 174 -14.96 17.51 16.61
N GLY A 175 -15.97 17.81 17.43
CA GLY A 175 -16.22 19.15 17.92
C GLY A 175 -16.54 20.13 16.78
N LYS A 176 -15.69 21.15 16.55
CA LYS A 176 -15.87 22.14 15.46
C LYS A 176 -15.23 21.73 14.13
N VAL A 177 -14.36 20.71 14.14
CA VAL A 177 -13.68 20.24 12.93
C VAL A 177 -14.61 19.29 12.15
N MET A 178 -14.72 19.52 10.87
CA MET A 178 -15.49 18.66 9.94
C MET A 178 -14.58 18.27 8.81
N ASP A 179 -14.60 16.97 8.48
CA ASP A 179 -13.78 16.40 7.43
C ASP A 179 -14.46 15.19 6.77
N TYR A 180 -13.95 14.78 5.63
CA TYR A 180 -14.44 13.63 4.88
C TYR A 180 -13.42 12.50 4.92
N PHE A 181 -13.80 11.36 5.48
CA PHE A 181 -12.98 10.15 5.53
C PHE A 181 -13.70 8.96 4.90
N TYR A 182 -12.94 8.08 4.26
CA TYR A 182 -13.44 6.87 3.60
C TYR A 182 -13.45 5.69 4.58
N GLY A 183 -14.59 5.44 5.18
CA GLY A 183 -14.84 4.31 6.05
C GLY A 183 -15.23 4.70 7.49
N PRO A 184 -15.44 3.72 8.38
CA PRO A 184 -15.87 3.94 9.75
C PRO A 184 -14.81 4.66 10.59
N MET A 185 -15.27 5.42 11.58
CA MET A 185 -14.46 6.07 12.61
C MET A 185 -14.58 5.32 13.94
N PRO A 186 -13.64 5.46 14.87
CA PRO A 186 -13.81 4.93 16.22
C PRO A 186 -15.02 5.59 16.92
N TYR A 187 -15.49 5.00 18.00
CA TYR A 187 -16.61 5.55 18.76
C TYR A 187 -16.27 6.91 19.37
N SER A 188 -15.11 7.00 20.03
CA SER A 188 -14.62 8.22 20.66
C SER A 188 -13.10 8.31 20.59
N THR A 189 -12.52 9.43 21.03
CA THR A 189 -11.08 9.67 21.00
C THR A 189 -10.29 8.90 22.06
N GLY A 190 -10.93 8.46 23.15
CA GLY A 190 -10.26 7.82 24.29
C GLY A 190 -9.49 6.55 23.95
N CYS A 191 -9.88 5.83 22.89
CA CYS A 191 -9.19 4.64 22.44
C CYS A 191 -7.86 4.91 21.67
N LEU A 192 -7.52 6.19 21.39
CA LEU A 192 -6.43 6.59 20.48
C LEU A 192 -5.12 6.97 21.19
N SER A 193 -4.86 6.41 22.37
CA SER A 193 -3.81 6.84 23.29
C SER A 193 -2.36 6.59 22.85
N LYS A 194 -2.13 5.72 21.88
CA LYS A 194 -0.78 5.28 21.46
C LYS A 194 -0.38 5.88 20.13
N PHE A 195 0.43 6.93 20.18
CA PHE A 195 1.01 7.58 19.00
C PHE A 195 2.27 8.35 19.38
N LYS A 196 3.08 8.69 18.37
CA LYS A 196 4.20 9.64 18.47
C LYS A 196 4.23 10.49 17.21
N LEU A 197 4.47 11.79 17.38
CA LEU A 197 4.86 12.68 16.29
C LEU A 197 6.37 12.87 16.35
N GLN A 198 7.03 12.78 15.19
CA GLN A 198 8.48 12.94 15.08
C GLN A 198 8.83 13.72 13.82
N ALA A 199 9.63 14.77 13.95
CA ALA A 199 10.16 15.50 12.79
C ALA A 199 10.98 14.57 11.91
N PHE A 200 10.79 14.68 10.60
CA PHE A 200 11.54 13.90 9.62
C PHE A 200 11.60 14.67 8.29
N GLU A 201 12.81 14.95 7.85
CA GLU A 201 13.07 15.73 6.64
C GLU A 201 12.30 17.08 6.65
N SER A 202 11.60 17.43 5.60
CA SER A 202 10.79 18.66 5.51
C SER A 202 9.40 18.56 6.12
N GLY A 203 9.07 17.43 6.74
CA GLY A 203 7.76 17.16 7.34
C GLY A 203 7.89 16.44 8.68
N PHE A 204 6.92 15.60 8.98
CA PHE A 204 6.92 14.78 10.18
C PHE A 204 6.27 13.44 9.95
N VAL A 205 6.46 12.52 10.89
CA VAL A 205 5.85 11.19 10.83
C VAL A 205 4.90 11.00 12.01
N LEU A 206 3.68 10.58 11.72
CA LEU A 206 2.73 10.05 12.69
C LEU A 206 3.01 8.55 12.86
N ILE A 207 3.66 8.18 13.94
CA ILE A 207 4.04 6.80 14.28
C ILE A 207 2.92 6.18 15.10
N VAL A 208 2.56 4.94 14.75
CA VAL A 208 1.53 4.15 15.45
C VAL A 208 2.10 2.79 15.86
N PRO A 209 1.50 2.08 16.83
CA PRO A 209 1.94 0.75 17.22
C PRO A 209 1.98 -0.25 16.04
N LYS A 210 2.74 -1.33 16.20
CA LYS A 210 2.71 -2.46 15.29
C LYS A 210 1.50 -3.36 15.58
N GLU A 211 1.09 -4.16 14.57
CA GLU A 211 -0.03 -5.10 14.68
C GLU A 211 0.22 -6.18 15.73
N ASP A 212 1.47 -6.63 15.83
CA ASP A 212 1.95 -7.64 16.76
C ASP A 212 2.30 -7.09 18.16
N ASP A 213 2.49 -5.76 18.28
CA ASP A 213 2.75 -5.09 19.55
C ASP A 213 1.93 -3.79 19.67
N PRO A 214 0.62 -3.89 20.00
CA PRO A 214 -0.25 -2.72 20.08
C PRO A 214 -0.01 -1.84 21.32
N LYS A 215 0.81 -2.30 22.26
CA LYS A 215 1.06 -1.60 23.53
C LYS A 215 2.20 -0.59 23.46
N HIS A 216 3.15 -0.79 22.57
CA HIS A 216 4.35 0.04 22.48
C HIS A 216 4.43 0.78 21.14
N ILE A 217 4.97 1.99 21.19
CA ILE A 217 5.32 2.75 20.00
C ILE A 217 6.70 2.29 19.55
N PRO A 218 6.85 1.77 18.32
CA PRO A 218 8.13 1.32 17.82
C PRO A 218 9.08 2.50 17.56
N GLU A 219 10.37 2.22 17.55
CA GLU A 219 11.35 3.13 16.99
C GLU A 219 11.11 3.29 15.49
N PHE A 220 11.24 4.52 15.00
CA PHE A 220 11.09 4.84 13.60
C PHE A 220 12.44 4.70 12.89
N VAL A 221 12.53 3.75 11.94
CA VAL A 221 13.75 3.48 11.16
C VAL A 221 13.44 3.69 9.67
N PRO A 222 13.69 4.89 9.14
CA PRO A 222 13.32 5.22 7.77
C PRO A 222 14.20 4.53 6.74
N SER A 223 13.59 4.05 5.66
CA SER A 223 14.32 3.71 4.43
C SER A 223 14.46 4.96 3.57
N TYR A 224 15.61 5.63 3.62
CA TYR A 224 15.87 6.87 2.86
C TYR A 224 15.70 6.68 1.34
N LYS A 225 16.12 5.54 0.78
CA LYS A 225 15.93 5.26 -0.65
C LYS A 225 14.45 5.25 -1.04
N LEU A 226 13.61 4.61 -0.22
CA LEU A 226 12.17 4.60 -0.43
C LEU A 226 11.57 6.00 -0.26
N PHE A 227 11.97 6.71 0.79
CA PHE A 227 11.52 8.07 1.05
C PHE A 227 11.81 9.00 -0.12
N HIS A 228 13.06 9.10 -0.58
CA HIS A 228 13.42 9.97 -1.69
C HIS A 228 12.72 9.60 -3.01
N THR A 229 12.45 8.31 -3.22
CA THR A 229 11.68 7.86 -4.39
C THR A 229 10.23 8.35 -4.33
N LEU A 230 9.59 8.24 -3.16
CA LEU A 230 8.23 8.71 -2.93
C LEU A 230 8.15 10.24 -3.00
N GLU A 231 9.08 10.93 -2.36
CA GLU A 231 9.18 12.39 -2.36
C GLU A 231 9.36 12.94 -3.80
N LYS A 232 10.29 12.35 -4.58
CA LYS A 232 10.51 12.70 -5.99
C LYS A 232 9.23 12.54 -6.80
N THR A 233 8.47 11.48 -6.55
CA THR A 233 7.21 11.21 -7.26
C THR A 233 6.11 12.17 -6.82
N ALA A 234 6.01 12.48 -5.53
CA ALA A 234 5.06 13.46 -5.01
C ALA A 234 5.34 14.87 -5.56
N LYS A 235 6.61 15.30 -5.58
CA LYS A 235 7.03 16.58 -6.20
C LYS A 235 6.63 16.67 -7.68
N ARG A 236 6.73 15.56 -8.43
CA ARG A 236 6.25 15.50 -9.81
C ARG A 236 4.72 15.66 -9.91
N GLY A 237 3.96 15.07 -8.98
CA GLY A 237 2.51 15.29 -8.89
C GLY A 237 2.15 16.76 -8.73
N VAL A 238 2.89 17.49 -7.89
CA VAL A 238 2.73 18.95 -7.73
C VAL A 238 3.04 19.69 -9.03
N GLN A 239 4.17 19.36 -9.69
CA GLN A 239 4.59 20.00 -10.96
C GLN A 239 3.58 19.77 -12.09
N LEU A 240 2.90 18.63 -12.10
CA LEU A 240 1.90 18.28 -13.11
C LEU A 240 0.49 18.70 -12.70
N GLU A 241 0.34 19.36 -11.54
CA GLU A 241 -0.96 19.75 -10.96
C GLU A 241 -1.93 18.57 -10.75
N VAL A 242 -1.37 17.36 -10.46
CA VAL A 242 -2.11 16.11 -10.20
C VAL A 242 -1.63 15.51 -8.89
N GLU A 243 -1.90 16.18 -7.78
CA GLU A 243 -1.57 15.69 -6.43
C GLU A 243 -2.62 14.72 -5.88
N ASN A 244 -3.88 14.84 -6.34
CA ASN A 244 -5.01 14.05 -5.82
C ASN A 244 -6.01 13.67 -6.93
N VAL A 245 -6.94 12.78 -6.56
CA VAL A 245 -7.96 12.26 -7.49
C VAL A 245 -8.87 13.37 -8.01
N GLY A 246 -9.14 14.42 -7.23
CA GLY A 246 -9.93 15.55 -7.70
C GLY A 246 -9.29 16.26 -8.90
N GLN A 247 -7.98 16.54 -8.81
CA GLN A 247 -7.20 17.14 -9.90
C GLN A 247 -7.08 16.18 -11.10
N LEU A 248 -6.86 14.88 -10.86
CA LEU A 248 -6.86 13.89 -11.94
C LEU A 248 -8.19 13.87 -12.70
N ASN A 249 -9.31 13.95 -11.99
CA ASN A 249 -10.63 14.03 -12.61
C ASN A 249 -10.81 15.29 -13.45
N ASP A 250 -10.28 16.45 -13.00
CA ASP A 250 -10.28 17.68 -13.80
C ASP A 250 -9.51 17.48 -15.12
N VAL A 251 -8.32 16.86 -15.07
CA VAL A 251 -7.53 16.54 -16.27
C VAL A 251 -8.30 15.63 -17.22
N ILE A 252 -8.98 14.60 -16.70
CA ILE A 252 -9.77 13.66 -17.52
C ILE A 252 -10.92 14.38 -18.22
N VAL A 253 -11.69 15.17 -17.48
CA VAL A 253 -12.87 15.88 -18.02
C VAL A 253 -12.48 16.96 -19.03
N ASN A 254 -11.34 17.60 -18.83
CA ASN A 254 -10.81 18.62 -19.75
C ASN A 254 -10.04 18.02 -20.96
N GLY A 255 -10.02 16.69 -21.10
CA GLY A 255 -9.39 16.00 -22.24
C GLY A 255 -7.86 15.89 -22.17
N GLY A 256 -7.23 16.30 -21.06
CA GLY A 256 -5.76 16.31 -20.88
C GLY A 256 -5.14 14.95 -20.55
N MET A 257 -5.93 13.87 -20.45
CA MET A 257 -5.44 12.56 -20.02
C MET A 257 -4.36 11.97 -20.94
N ARG A 258 -4.48 12.20 -22.26
CA ARG A 258 -3.50 11.73 -23.24
C ARG A 258 -2.11 12.34 -22.98
N ASP A 259 -2.08 13.65 -22.79
CA ASP A 259 -0.82 14.37 -22.55
C ASP A 259 -0.20 13.96 -21.21
N LEU A 260 -1.01 13.82 -20.17
CA LEU A 260 -0.56 13.33 -18.87
C LEU A 260 0.06 11.93 -19.00
N MET A 261 -0.56 11.02 -19.76
CA MET A 261 -0.02 9.68 -20.01
C MET A 261 1.33 9.74 -20.74
N LEU A 262 1.45 10.53 -21.80
CA LEU A 262 2.70 10.70 -22.55
C LEU A 262 3.83 11.23 -21.67
N VAL A 263 3.55 12.23 -20.84
CA VAL A 263 4.53 12.78 -19.89
C VAL A 263 4.96 11.71 -18.87
N GLN A 264 4.03 10.93 -18.33
CA GLN A 264 4.34 9.86 -17.37
C GLN A 264 5.17 8.74 -18.02
N GLU A 265 4.87 8.38 -19.26
CA GLU A 265 5.65 7.37 -19.99
C GLU A 265 7.07 7.88 -20.31
N ALA A 266 7.21 9.12 -20.73
CA ALA A 266 8.51 9.74 -20.97
C ALA A 266 9.36 9.81 -19.69
N LEU A 267 8.76 10.13 -18.55
CA LEU A 267 9.43 10.10 -17.25
C LEU A 267 9.86 8.67 -16.87
N HIS A 268 9.03 7.66 -17.12
CA HIS A 268 9.39 6.25 -16.91
C HIS A 268 10.58 5.83 -17.76
N GLU A 269 10.56 6.13 -19.06
CA GLU A 269 11.67 5.80 -19.95
C GLU A 269 12.96 6.48 -19.52
N LYS A 270 12.91 7.76 -19.15
CA LYS A 270 14.07 8.47 -18.63
C LYS A 270 14.66 7.80 -17.39
N GLU A 271 13.84 7.37 -16.42
CA GLU A 271 14.34 6.69 -15.22
C GLU A 271 14.93 5.31 -15.54
N ILE A 272 14.32 4.57 -16.48
CA ILE A 272 14.85 3.26 -16.92
C ILE A 272 16.19 3.47 -17.66
N GLY A 273 16.29 4.51 -18.48
CA GLY A 273 17.53 4.90 -19.15
C GLY A 273 18.65 5.22 -18.16
N ASN A 274 18.35 6.02 -17.11
CA ASN A 274 19.32 6.33 -16.05
C ASN A 274 19.80 5.06 -15.31
N ILE A 275 18.94 4.07 -15.11
CA ILE A 275 19.32 2.78 -14.51
C ILE A 275 20.21 1.99 -15.48
N ALA A 276 19.86 1.95 -16.76
CA ALA A 276 20.65 1.28 -17.76
C ALA A 276 22.06 1.88 -17.91
N GLU A 277 22.16 3.21 -17.86
CA GLU A 277 23.44 3.93 -17.86
C GLU A 277 24.32 3.56 -16.65
N GLN A 278 23.73 3.49 -15.44
CA GLN A 278 24.45 3.05 -14.24
C GLN A 278 24.96 1.61 -14.39
N ILE A 279 24.16 0.70 -14.94
CA ILE A 279 24.57 -0.68 -15.18
C ILE A 279 25.70 -0.74 -16.21
N ALA A 280 25.55 -0.04 -17.33
CA ALA A 280 26.56 -0.04 -18.42
C ALA A 280 27.88 0.61 -17.99
N SER A 281 27.84 1.60 -17.08
CA SER A 281 29.04 2.24 -16.53
C SER A 281 29.80 1.33 -15.57
N SER A 282 29.17 0.30 -15.03
CA SER A 282 29.76 -0.67 -14.09
C SER A 282 30.26 -1.90 -14.85
N LYS A 283 31.50 -1.88 -15.34
CA LYS A 283 32.09 -2.93 -16.17
C LYS A 283 32.05 -4.35 -15.54
N GLU A 284 31.94 -4.44 -14.24
CA GLU A 284 31.94 -5.69 -13.49
C GLU A 284 30.55 -6.32 -13.41
N VAL A 285 29.48 -5.55 -13.66
CA VAL A 285 28.10 -6.05 -13.55
C VAL A 285 27.76 -6.96 -14.75
N CYS A 286 27.53 -8.23 -14.47
CA CYS A 286 27.09 -9.24 -15.45
C CYS A 286 25.70 -9.78 -15.14
N VAL A 287 25.13 -9.50 -13.96
CA VAL A 287 23.80 -9.98 -13.54
C VAL A 287 22.98 -8.82 -12.97
N VAL A 288 21.81 -8.60 -13.56
CA VAL A 288 20.78 -7.70 -13.03
C VAL A 288 19.67 -8.53 -12.42
N THR A 289 19.34 -8.29 -11.17
CA THR A 289 18.24 -8.98 -10.51
C THR A 289 17.08 -8.02 -10.21
N ILE A 290 15.88 -8.40 -10.64
CA ILE A 290 14.67 -7.57 -10.52
C ILE A 290 13.67 -8.29 -9.63
N ALA A 291 13.39 -7.73 -8.45
CA ALA A 291 12.34 -8.24 -7.58
C ALA A 291 11.19 -7.25 -7.43
N GLY A 292 10.10 -7.76 -6.93
CA GLY A 292 8.93 -6.94 -6.59
C GLY A 292 7.68 -7.81 -6.43
N PRO A 293 6.65 -7.30 -5.78
CA PRO A 293 5.44 -8.04 -5.52
C PRO A 293 4.65 -8.34 -6.81
N SER A 294 3.73 -9.30 -6.73
CA SER A 294 2.83 -9.61 -7.87
C SER A 294 2.11 -8.35 -8.37
N SER A 295 2.00 -8.21 -9.69
CA SER A 295 1.41 -7.05 -10.39
C SER A 295 2.14 -5.71 -10.17
N SER A 296 3.42 -5.73 -9.78
CA SER A 296 4.26 -4.52 -9.73
C SER A 296 4.74 -4.06 -11.11
N GLY A 297 4.79 -4.96 -12.10
CA GLY A 297 5.25 -4.68 -13.45
C GLY A 297 6.68 -5.14 -13.75
N LYS A 298 7.23 -6.07 -12.96
CA LYS A 298 8.60 -6.62 -13.12
C LYS A 298 8.91 -7.03 -14.55
N THR A 299 8.09 -7.89 -15.12
CA THR A 299 8.29 -8.42 -16.49
C THR A 299 8.31 -7.31 -17.54
N THR A 300 7.36 -6.36 -17.48
CA THR A 300 7.36 -5.21 -18.41
C THR A 300 8.62 -4.36 -18.21
N PHE A 301 9.03 -4.14 -16.96
CA PHE A 301 10.23 -3.39 -16.66
C PHE A 301 11.50 -4.09 -17.16
N SER A 302 11.62 -5.42 -16.99
CA SER A 302 12.79 -6.17 -17.47
C SER A 302 12.96 -6.07 -19.00
N TYR A 303 11.87 -6.11 -19.75
CA TYR A 303 11.92 -5.91 -21.21
C TYR A 303 12.30 -4.48 -21.58
N ARG A 304 11.74 -3.46 -20.92
CA ARG A 304 12.08 -2.05 -21.19
C ARG A 304 13.53 -1.75 -20.80
N LEU A 305 14.00 -2.27 -19.65
CA LEU A 305 15.40 -2.16 -19.24
C LEU A 305 16.32 -2.85 -20.24
N SER A 306 15.94 -4.05 -20.72
CA SER A 306 16.70 -4.76 -21.75
C SER A 306 16.78 -3.95 -23.05
N ALA A 307 15.73 -3.25 -23.44
CA ALA A 307 15.78 -2.35 -24.59
C ALA A 307 16.75 -1.19 -24.38
N GLN A 308 16.73 -0.57 -23.19
CA GLN A 308 17.65 0.51 -22.84
C GLN A 308 19.12 0.03 -22.76
N LEU A 309 19.38 -1.15 -22.17
CA LEU A 309 20.75 -1.73 -22.13
C LEU A 309 21.34 -1.93 -23.52
N LYS A 310 20.50 -2.32 -24.51
CA LYS A 310 20.96 -2.45 -25.91
C LYS A 310 21.42 -1.13 -26.51
N THR A 311 20.89 0.01 -26.08
CA THR A 311 21.36 1.34 -26.55
C THR A 311 22.75 1.68 -26.07
N PHE A 312 23.24 0.99 -25.02
CA PHE A 312 24.60 1.08 -24.49
C PHE A 312 25.52 -0.03 -25.01
N GLY A 313 25.07 -0.83 -26.02
CA GLY A 313 25.86 -1.89 -26.64
C GLY A 313 25.82 -3.23 -25.90
N LEU A 314 25.13 -3.33 -24.77
CA LEU A 314 24.99 -4.59 -24.03
C LEU A 314 23.96 -5.52 -24.68
N LYS A 315 24.12 -6.83 -24.50
CA LYS A 315 23.20 -7.87 -24.98
C LYS A 315 22.50 -8.53 -23.77
N PRO A 316 21.33 -8.05 -23.35
CA PRO A 316 20.62 -8.58 -22.18
C PRO A 316 19.88 -9.87 -22.53
N HIS A 317 19.94 -10.83 -21.60
CA HIS A 317 19.19 -12.10 -21.63
C HIS A 317 18.18 -12.11 -20.48
N PRO A 318 16.88 -11.86 -20.74
CA PRO A 318 15.84 -11.95 -19.73
C PRO A 318 15.59 -13.38 -19.28
N ILE A 319 15.59 -13.63 -17.96
CA ILE A 319 15.29 -14.92 -17.33
C ILE A 319 14.22 -14.71 -16.27
N GLY A 320 13.08 -15.40 -16.43
CA GLY A 320 12.03 -15.43 -15.41
C GLY A 320 12.29 -16.52 -14.37
N LEU A 321 12.29 -16.17 -13.08
CA LEU A 321 12.38 -17.18 -12.01
C LEU A 321 11.18 -18.12 -11.98
N ASP A 322 10.05 -17.70 -12.52
CA ASP A 322 8.85 -18.54 -12.65
C ASP A 322 9.09 -19.74 -13.59
N ASP A 323 10.08 -19.69 -14.50
CA ASP A 323 10.50 -20.81 -15.35
C ASP A 323 11.21 -21.93 -14.57
N TYR A 324 11.69 -21.64 -13.37
CA TYR A 324 12.36 -22.57 -12.46
C TYR A 324 11.46 -23.15 -11.36
N PHE A 325 10.14 -22.98 -11.45
CA PHE A 325 9.26 -23.66 -10.50
C PHE A 325 9.47 -25.18 -10.55
N VAL A 326 9.45 -25.81 -9.37
CA VAL A 326 9.37 -27.27 -9.27
C VAL A 326 8.07 -27.77 -9.88
N ASN A 327 7.99 -29.04 -10.27
CA ASN A 327 6.74 -29.56 -10.82
C ASN A 327 5.59 -29.34 -9.83
N ARG A 328 4.37 -29.20 -10.34
CA ARG A 328 3.20 -28.90 -9.50
C ARG A 328 3.00 -29.89 -8.36
N ALA A 329 3.31 -31.17 -8.59
CA ALA A 329 3.20 -32.21 -7.55
C ALA A 329 4.13 -31.95 -6.37
N ASP A 330 5.30 -31.36 -6.64
CA ASP A 330 6.37 -31.12 -5.66
C ASP A 330 6.26 -29.71 -5.03
N THR A 331 5.32 -28.87 -5.51
CA THR A 331 5.13 -27.51 -5.00
C THR A 331 4.64 -27.56 -3.54
N PRO A 332 5.27 -26.83 -2.60
CA PRO A 332 4.83 -26.75 -1.22
C PRO A 332 3.36 -26.28 -1.10
N LYS A 333 2.67 -26.77 -0.09
CA LYS A 333 1.29 -26.39 0.22
C LYS A 333 1.22 -25.39 1.36
N ASP A 334 0.28 -24.46 1.29
CA ASP A 334 -0.02 -23.55 2.39
C ASP A 334 -0.82 -24.24 3.51
N LYS A 335 -1.14 -23.51 4.58
CA LYS A 335 -1.91 -23.99 5.74
C LYS A 335 -3.31 -24.51 5.36
N ASP A 336 -3.84 -24.05 4.22
CA ASP A 336 -5.14 -24.45 3.68
C ASP A 336 -5.04 -25.64 2.69
N GLY A 337 -3.86 -26.25 2.53
CA GLY A 337 -3.60 -27.36 1.60
C GLY A 337 -3.50 -26.94 0.13
N LYS A 338 -3.42 -25.64 -0.19
CA LYS A 338 -3.29 -25.13 -1.56
C LYS A 338 -1.82 -24.95 -1.92
N TYR A 339 -1.47 -25.15 -3.20
CA TYR A 339 -0.12 -24.93 -3.69
C TYR A 339 0.35 -23.48 -3.44
N ASN A 340 1.52 -23.35 -2.80
CA ASN A 340 2.13 -22.07 -2.46
C ASN A 340 3.30 -21.75 -3.40
N TYR A 341 3.01 -21.03 -4.48
CA TYR A 341 4.03 -20.55 -5.42
C TYR A 341 4.76 -19.28 -4.96
N GLU A 342 4.42 -18.75 -3.77
CA GLU A 342 5.04 -17.52 -3.25
C GLU A 342 6.22 -17.80 -2.31
N CYS A 343 6.47 -19.05 -1.91
CA CYS A 343 7.64 -19.41 -1.13
C CYS A 343 8.84 -19.73 -2.03
N ILE A 344 10.06 -19.62 -1.47
CA ILE A 344 11.28 -19.84 -2.25
C ILE A 344 11.46 -21.32 -2.60
N GLU A 345 10.93 -22.21 -1.79
CA GLU A 345 10.96 -23.66 -1.97
C GLU A 345 10.13 -24.12 -3.18
N ALA A 346 9.26 -23.23 -3.72
CA ALA A 346 8.57 -23.48 -4.98
C ALA A 346 9.52 -23.34 -6.19
N ILE A 347 10.69 -22.74 -6.02
CA ILE A 347 11.72 -22.57 -7.06
C ILE A 347 12.80 -23.64 -6.84
N ASP A 348 13.21 -24.29 -7.92
CA ASP A 348 14.39 -25.16 -7.92
C ASP A 348 15.66 -24.29 -7.88
N THR A 349 16.02 -23.86 -6.70
CA THR A 349 17.18 -22.99 -6.47
C THR A 349 18.50 -23.68 -6.82
N LYS A 350 18.55 -25.00 -6.73
CA LYS A 350 19.74 -25.78 -7.08
C LYS A 350 20.00 -25.71 -8.57
N GLN A 351 19.01 -26.09 -9.39
CA GLN A 351 19.11 -26.03 -10.85
C GLN A 351 19.37 -24.60 -11.34
N PHE A 352 18.69 -23.61 -10.73
CA PHE A 352 18.91 -22.20 -11.07
C PHE A 352 20.36 -21.77 -10.85
N ASN A 353 20.95 -22.11 -9.70
CA ASN A 353 22.34 -21.76 -9.38
C ASN A 353 23.34 -22.50 -10.29
N GLU A 354 23.09 -23.78 -10.62
CA GLU A 354 23.93 -24.56 -11.54
C GLU A 354 23.91 -23.95 -12.95
N ASP A 355 22.74 -23.59 -13.48
CA ASP A 355 22.60 -22.94 -14.78
C ASP A 355 23.30 -21.58 -14.80
N LEU A 356 23.13 -20.79 -13.74
CA LEU A 356 23.74 -19.48 -13.61
C LEU A 356 25.27 -19.54 -13.57
N GLU A 357 25.85 -20.47 -12.79
CA GLU A 357 27.29 -20.70 -12.74
C GLU A 357 27.84 -21.15 -14.10
N ASN A 358 27.13 -22.05 -14.78
CA ASN A 358 27.53 -22.53 -16.11
C ASN A 358 27.55 -21.39 -17.14
N LEU A 359 26.50 -20.55 -17.14
CA LEU A 359 26.43 -19.38 -18.03
C LEU A 359 27.56 -18.39 -17.77
N LEU A 360 27.80 -18.05 -16.49
CA LEU A 360 28.87 -17.12 -16.12
C LEU A 360 30.27 -17.68 -16.40
N ALA A 361 30.43 -18.99 -16.40
CA ALA A 361 31.65 -19.68 -16.86
C ALA A 361 31.78 -19.79 -18.39
N GLY A 362 30.85 -19.20 -19.16
CA GLY A 362 30.86 -19.25 -20.61
C GLY A 362 30.51 -20.64 -21.19
N ARG A 363 29.84 -21.50 -20.43
CA ARG A 363 29.33 -22.80 -20.88
C ARG A 363 27.94 -22.64 -21.50
N GLU A 364 27.59 -23.55 -22.38
CA GLU A 364 26.26 -23.61 -22.99
C GLU A 364 25.25 -24.25 -22.04
N VAL A 365 24.10 -23.61 -21.87
CA VAL A 365 23.02 -24.06 -20.99
C VAL A 365 21.68 -24.01 -21.72
N GLN A 366 20.87 -25.05 -21.60
CA GLN A 366 19.49 -25.01 -22.03
C GLN A 366 18.58 -24.60 -20.88
N LEU A 367 18.05 -23.37 -20.95
CA LEU A 367 17.19 -22.83 -19.91
C LEU A 367 15.79 -23.48 -19.94
N PRO A 368 15.20 -23.78 -18.77
CA PRO A 368 13.86 -24.31 -18.71
C PRO A 368 12.78 -23.31 -19.10
N THR A 369 11.58 -23.80 -19.34
CA THR A 369 10.32 -23.05 -19.39
C THR A 369 9.30 -23.78 -18.53
N TYR A 370 8.56 -23.06 -17.67
CA TYR A 370 7.51 -23.69 -16.88
C TYR A 370 6.16 -23.60 -17.60
N ASN A 371 5.58 -24.75 -17.88
CA ASN A 371 4.25 -24.83 -18.48
C ASN A 371 3.17 -24.80 -17.37
N PHE A 372 2.49 -23.67 -17.22
CA PHE A 372 1.46 -23.48 -16.20
C PHE A 372 0.19 -24.35 -16.41
N ILE A 373 -0.03 -24.85 -17.61
CA ILE A 373 -1.17 -25.73 -17.91
C ILE A 373 -0.85 -27.13 -17.39
N THR A 374 0.25 -27.72 -17.83
CA THR A 374 0.70 -29.05 -17.43
C THR A 374 1.28 -29.11 -16.03
N GLY A 375 1.79 -27.97 -15.53
CA GLY A 375 2.46 -27.87 -14.24
C GLY A 375 3.84 -28.54 -14.22
N LYS A 376 4.54 -28.57 -15.35
CA LYS A 376 5.86 -29.20 -15.53
C LYS A 376 6.85 -28.24 -16.17
N ARG A 377 8.13 -28.47 -15.90
CA ARG A 377 9.23 -27.82 -16.63
C ARG A 377 9.45 -28.52 -17.97
N GLU A 378 9.74 -27.73 -18.99
CA GLU A 378 10.03 -28.15 -20.36
C GLU A 378 11.33 -27.48 -20.81
N TYR A 379 12.15 -28.21 -21.56
CA TYR A 379 13.43 -27.70 -22.11
C TYR A 379 13.29 -27.56 -23.61
N ASN A 380 12.63 -26.48 -24.04
CA ASN A 380 12.31 -26.20 -25.45
C ASN A 380 12.96 -24.91 -25.97
N LYS A 381 13.74 -24.21 -25.13
CA LYS A 381 14.50 -23.01 -25.52
C LYS A 381 15.81 -23.43 -26.23
N PRO A 382 16.35 -22.58 -27.13
CA PRO A 382 17.69 -22.80 -27.66
C PRO A 382 18.75 -22.75 -26.54
N MET A 383 19.90 -23.37 -26.80
CA MET A 383 21.07 -23.25 -25.94
C MET A 383 21.51 -21.81 -25.84
N LEU A 384 21.84 -21.38 -24.65
CA LEU A 384 22.38 -20.06 -24.36
C LEU A 384 23.83 -20.20 -23.88
N LYS A 385 24.70 -19.38 -24.46
CA LYS A 385 26.09 -19.20 -24.03
C LYS A 385 26.36 -17.70 -23.91
N LEU A 386 26.91 -17.26 -22.80
CA LEU A 386 27.25 -15.85 -22.61
C LEU A 386 28.58 -15.53 -23.29
N GLY A 387 28.57 -14.47 -24.07
CA GLY A 387 29.76 -13.83 -24.63
C GLY A 387 30.15 -12.56 -23.87
N PRO A 388 31.21 -11.86 -24.30
CA PRO A 388 31.53 -10.53 -23.81
C PRO A 388 30.35 -9.58 -24.10
N ASP A 389 30.13 -8.60 -23.25
CA ASP A 389 29.03 -7.62 -23.30
C ASP A 389 27.62 -8.21 -23.16
N GLU A 390 27.49 -9.49 -22.82
CA GLU A 390 26.22 -10.11 -22.52
C GLU A 390 25.90 -10.10 -21.02
N ILE A 391 24.65 -9.77 -20.68
CA ILE A 391 24.24 -9.57 -19.31
C ILE A 391 22.92 -10.33 -19.02
N LEU A 392 22.87 -11.00 -17.89
CA LEU A 392 21.65 -11.69 -17.43
C LEU A 392 20.72 -10.70 -16.74
N VAL A 393 19.44 -10.71 -17.13
CA VAL A 393 18.38 -9.90 -16.50
C VAL A 393 17.35 -10.83 -15.88
N ILE A 394 17.50 -11.10 -14.59
CA ILE A 394 16.72 -12.09 -13.85
C ILE A 394 15.54 -11.40 -13.16
N GLU A 395 14.31 -11.85 -13.42
CA GLU A 395 13.12 -11.27 -12.77
C GLU A 395 12.30 -12.31 -12.03
N GLY A 396 11.79 -11.94 -10.85
CA GLY A 396 10.89 -12.78 -10.07
C GLY A 396 10.60 -12.18 -8.70
N ILE A 397 9.65 -12.78 -7.97
CA ILE A 397 9.32 -12.29 -6.62
C ILE A 397 10.50 -12.46 -5.64
N HIS A 398 11.35 -13.44 -5.87
CA HIS A 398 12.55 -13.75 -5.08
C HIS A 398 13.85 -13.19 -5.67
N GLY A 399 13.80 -12.35 -6.72
CA GLY A 399 14.98 -11.87 -7.44
C GLY A 399 16.05 -11.19 -6.59
N LEU A 400 15.72 -10.69 -5.39
CA LEU A 400 16.68 -10.12 -4.45
C LEU A 400 17.09 -11.06 -3.30
N ASN A 401 16.59 -12.29 -3.27
CA ASN A 401 16.97 -13.26 -2.25
C ASN A 401 18.41 -13.74 -2.52
N ASP A 402 19.28 -13.56 -1.54
CA ASP A 402 20.71 -13.90 -1.69
C ASP A 402 20.97 -15.39 -1.91
N LYS A 403 20.07 -16.28 -1.48
CA LYS A 403 20.15 -17.73 -1.76
C LYS A 403 20.14 -18.06 -3.26
N LEU A 404 19.52 -17.20 -4.10
CA LEU A 404 19.49 -17.39 -5.56
C LEU A 404 20.76 -16.95 -6.25
N THR A 405 21.58 -16.13 -5.61
CA THR A 405 22.79 -15.55 -6.23
C THR A 405 23.96 -15.52 -5.25
N GLU A 406 23.98 -16.49 -4.31
CA GLU A 406 24.96 -16.51 -3.22
C GLU A 406 26.40 -16.56 -3.74
N LYS A 407 26.64 -17.32 -4.80
CA LYS A 407 27.96 -17.54 -5.39
C LYS A 407 28.42 -16.40 -6.30
N ILE A 408 27.57 -15.43 -6.61
CA ILE A 408 27.95 -14.28 -7.43
C ILE A 408 28.46 -13.17 -6.51
N PRO A 409 29.65 -12.60 -6.75
CA PRO A 409 30.16 -11.43 -6.02
C PRO A 409 29.17 -10.25 -6.05
N LYS A 410 29.19 -9.41 -5.02
CA LYS A 410 28.27 -8.26 -4.93
C LYS A 410 28.51 -7.25 -6.04
N GLU A 411 29.75 -7.03 -6.41
CA GLU A 411 30.19 -6.13 -7.48
C GLU A 411 29.69 -6.55 -8.87
N ASN A 412 29.45 -7.84 -9.07
CA ASN A 412 28.92 -8.38 -10.33
C ASN A 412 27.39 -8.34 -10.43
N LYS A 413 26.71 -7.87 -9.37
CA LYS A 413 25.25 -7.83 -9.27
C LYS A 413 24.70 -6.41 -9.20
N PHE A 414 23.68 -6.13 -10.01
CA PHE A 414 22.88 -4.92 -9.87
C PHE A 414 21.46 -5.29 -9.42
N LYS A 415 21.07 -4.85 -8.23
CA LYS A 415 19.80 -5.23 -7.59
C LYS A 415 18.74 -4.14 -7.76
N ILE A 416 17.59 -4.50 -8.32
CA ILE A 416 16.47 -3.59 -8.58
C ILE A 416 15.20 -4.09 -7.89
N TYR A 417 14.56 -3.22 -7.10
CA TYR A 417 13.25 -3.49 -6.51
C TYR A 417 12.17 -2.67 -7.21
N ILE A 418 11.18 -3.33 -7.79
CA ILE A 418 10.05 -2.71 -8.50
C ILE A 418 8.80 -2.79 -7.65
N SER A 419 8.26 -1.64 -7.31
CA SER A 419 6.96 -1.54 -6.66
C SER A 419 6.08 -0.53 -7.39
N ALA A 420 4.80 -0.88 -7.57
CA ALA A 420 3.80 0.06 -8.06
C ALA A 420 3.38 1.00 -6.91
N LEU A 421 4.31 1.83 -6.44
CA LEU A 421 4.05 2.82 -5.40
C LEU A 421 2.99 3.82 -5.89
N THR A 422 2.02 4.11 -5.02
CA THR A 422 0.97 5.09 -5.31
C THR A 422 1.23 6.31 -4.45
N THR A 423 1.55 7.43 -5.07
CA THR A 423 1.69 8.73 -4.41
C THR A 423 0.49 9.63 -4.67
N LEU A 424 -0.39 9.28 -5.63
CA LEU A 424 -1.66 9.93 -5.80
C LEU A 424 -2.56 9.62 -4.61
N ASN A 425 -3.03 10.63 -3.91
CA ASN A 425 -3.98 10.51 -2.81
C ASN A 425 -5.42 10.77 -3.28
N ILE A 426 -6.40 10.31 -2.52
CA ILE A 426 -7.81 10.64 -2.80
C ILE A 426 -8.02 12.14 -2.58
N ASP A 427 -7.56 12.62 -1.44
CA ASP A 427 -7.50 14.02 -1.02
C ASP A 427 -6.34 14.19 -0.02
N ASP A 428 -6.13 15.39 0.52
CA ASP A 428 -4.98 15.69 1.39
C ASP A 428 -4.92 14.84 2.67
N HIS A 429 -6.05 14.25 3.11
CA HIS A 429 -6.11 13.46 4.34
C HIS A 429 -6.37 11.96 4.10
N ASN A 430 -6.69 11.56 2.87
CA ASN A 430 -7.05 10.19 2.53
C ASN A 430 -6.10 9.63 1.47
N ARG A 431 -5.26 8.70 1.89
CA ARG A 431 -4.30 8.02 1.02
C ARG A 431 -4.95 6.90 0.21
N ILE A 432 -4.33 6.60 -0.94
CA ILE A 432 -4.54 5.35 -1.66
C ILE A 432 -3.43 4.36 -1.26
N PRO A 433 -3.75 3.25 -0.57
CA PRO A 433 -2.75 2.23 -0.27
C PRO A 433 -2.16 1.62 -1.55
N THR A 434 -0.87 1.39 -1.57
CA THR A 434 -0.17 0.72 -2.70
C THR A 434 -0.80 -0.65 -3.02
N THR A 435 -1.31 -1.35 -2.02
CA THR A 435 -2.03 -2.63 -2.20
C THR A 435 -3.28 -2.49 -3.04
N ASP A 436 -4.01 -1.39 -2.93
CA ASP A 436 -5.25 -1.16 -3.67
C ASP A 436 -4.95 -0.81 -5.13
N GLY A 437 -3.93 0.01 -5.39
CA GLY A 437 -3.42 0.27 -6.74
C GLY A 437 -2.96 -1.03 -7.44
N ARG A 438 -2.24 -1.90 -6.73
CA ARG A 438 -1.81 -3.22 -7.23
C ARG A 438 -2.98 -4.16 -7.51
N LEU A 439 -4.01 -4.15 -6.66
CA LEU A 439 -5.21 -4.96 -6.87
C LEU A 439 -5.93 -4.55 -8.17
N ILE A 440 -6.12 -3.25 -8.38
CA ILE A 440 -6.72 -2.72 -9.61
C ILE A 440 -5.90 -3.14 -10.84
N ARG A 441 -4.57 -2.98 -10.79
CA ARG A 441 -3.66 -3.43 -11.87
C ARG A 441 -3.81 -4.93 -12.14
N ARG A 442 -3.94 -5.76 -11.09
CA ARG A 442 -4.13 -7.20 -11.23
C ARG A 442 -5.48 -7.54 -11.84
N ILE A 443 -6.56 -6.87 -11.44
CA ILE A 443 -7.89 -7.07 -12.04
C ILE A 443 -7.84 -6.78 -13.54
N VAL A 444 -7.24 -5.65 -13.95
CA VAL A 444 -7.11 -5.27 -15.36
C VAL A 444 -6.26 -6.30 -16.13
N ARG A 445 -5.11 -6.70 -15.59
CA ARG A 445 -4.24 -7.71 -16.21
C ARG A 445 -4.95 -9.05 -16.36
N ASP A 446 -5.52 -9.57 -15.28
CA ASP A 446 -6.14 -10.90 -15.25
C ASP A 446 -7.38 -10.95 -16.16
N ALA A 447 -8.12 -9.86 -16.31
CA ALA A 447 -9.20 -9.75 -17.28
C ALA A 447 -8.69 -9.83 -18.73
N ARG A 448 -7.58 -9.13 -19.04
CA ARG A 448 -7.02 -9.08 -20.40
C ARG A 448 -6.27 -10.34 -20.82
N THR A 449 -5.51 -10.96 -19.89
CA THR A 449 -4.56 -12.02 -20.23
C THR A 449 -4.97 -13.41 -19.73
N ARG A 450 -5.90 -13.50 -18.78
CA ARG A 450 -6.30 -14.76 -18.14
C ARG A 450 -7.80 -15.03 -18.20
N GLY A 451 -8.59 -14.12 -18.75
CA GLY A 451 -10.05 -14.23 -18.83
C GLY A 451 -10.75 -14.30 -17.46
N HIS A 452 -10.11 -13.78 -16.39
CA HIS A 452 -10.70 -13.81 -15.06
C HIS A 452 -11.60 -12.60 -14.81
N SER A 453 -12.77 -12.83 -14.20
CA SER A 453 -13.61 -11.74 -13.70
C SER A 453 -12.94 -11.01 -12.52
N ALA A 454 -13.34 -9.77 -12.27
CA ALA A 454 -12.87 -9.02 -11.12
C ALA A 454 -13.12 -9.76 -9.79
N GLN A 455 -14.30 -10.37 -9.64
CA GLN A 455 -14.66 -11.16 -8.46
C GLN A 455 -13.69 -12.35 -8.25
N LYS A 456 -13.39 -13.09 -9.32
CA LYS A 456 -12.42 -14.20 -9.26
C LYS A 456 -11.03 -13.69 -8.85
N THR A 457 -10.58 -12.58 -9.43
CA THR A 457 -9.28 -11.98 -9.07
C THR A 457 -9.26 -11.52 -7.62
N ILE A 458 -10.33 -10.90 -7.11
CA ILE A 458 -10.44 -10.47 -5.70
C ILE A 458 -10.42 -11.69 -4.76
N ALA A 459 -11.16 -12.75 -5.08
CA ALA A 459 -11.18 -13.99 -4.29
C ALA A 459 -9.79 -14.66 -4.24
N MET A 460 -9.02 -14.56 -5.34
CA MET A 460 -7.66 -15.09 -5.43
C MET A 460 -6.60 -14.12 -4.88
N TRP A 461 -6.99 -12.90 -4.52
CA TRP A 461 -6.10 -11.90 -3.95
C TRP A 461 -5.75 -12.26 -2.50
N LYS A 462 -5.01 -13.35 -2.37
CA LYS A 462 -4.22 -13.56 -1.17
C LYS A 462 -3.12 -12.51 -1.22
N ILE A 463 -3.17 -11.60 -0.29
CA ILE A 463 -2.15 -10.57 -0.19
C ILE A 463 -0.85 -11.32 0.05
N GLY A 464 0.04 -11.31 -0.92
CA GLY A 464 1.44 -11.75 -0.76
C GLY A 464 2.12 -10.83 0.26
N ARG A 465 1.76 -10.99 1.52
CA ARG A 465 2.14 -10.12 2.63
C ARG A 465 3.49 -10.50 3.21
N ALA A 466 3.88 -11.75 3.08
CA ALA A 466 5.11 -12.27 3.64
C ALA A 466 6.33 -11.69 2.91
N SER A 467 6.33 -11.63 1.59
CA SER A 467 7.52 -11.23 0.81
C SER A 467 7.91 -9.75 0.90
N CYS A 468 7.00 -8.88 1.32
CA CYS A 468 7.29 -7.44 1.47
C CYS A 468 7.72 -7.03 2.89
N ARG A 469 7.61 -7.92 3.90
CA ARG A 469 7.98 -7.65 5.29
C ARG A 469 9.37 -8.15 5.68
N GLU A 470 9.96 -9.04 4.90
CA GLU A 470 11.28 -9.63 5.20
C GLU A 470 12.45 -8.86 4.57
N ARG A 471 12.24 -7.55 4.23
CA ARG A 471 13.30 -6.74 3.60
C ARG A 471 13.35 -5.33 4.14
#